data_857b76d5d55ed454e4f43e65a5552f89
#
_entry.id   857b76d5d55ed454e4f43e65a5552f89
#
_cell.length_a   1.000
_cell.length_b   1.000
_cell.length_c   1.000
_cell.angle_alpha   90.00
_cell.angle_beta   90.00
_cell.angle_gamma   90.00
#
_symmetry.space_group_name_H-M   'P 1'
#
loop_
_entity.id
_entity.type
_entity.pdbx_description
1 polymer ?
#
loop_
_entity_poly.entity_id
_entity_poly.type
_entity_poly.pdbx_seq_one_letter_code
_entity_poly.pdbx_strand_id
1 'polypeptide(L)'
;MLSLIKHNFKTLTSYIEKILVGFLFLVFIITLIMVFLRYALNQSITGANEIVTILFIYTTAIGAAVSIGKNEHIAIDVFVNILPSKFHKTIKLLQLVLLFTLHLTLFIYCLDWVNKAGGYLMPATGLPRIVAIASVPLGCVLCVLYCFKILINIAEETSERIEKQ
;
A
#
# COMPACT_ATOMS: atom_id res chain seq x y z
N MET A 1 -23.57 8.56 11.10
CA MET A 1 -23.08 8.26 9.74
C MET A 1 -21.56 8.07 9.71
N LEU A 2 -20.76 8.96 10.28
CA LEU A 2 -19.30 8.89 10.32
C LEU A 2 -18.73 7.72 11.15
N SER A 3 -19.39 7.32 12.23
CA SER A 3 -19.01 6.13 13.02
C SER A 3 -19.10 4.83 12.21
N LEU A 4 -20.08 4.71 11.34
CA LEU A 4 -20.24 3.59 10.42
C LEU A 4 -19.12 3.56 9.37
N ILE A 5 -18.72 4.73 8.86
CA ILE A 5 -17.60 4.85 7.90
C ILE A 5 -16.31 4.40 8.57
N LYS A 6 -16.01 4.88 9.78
CA LYS A 6 -14.81 4.47 10.55
C LYS A 6 -14.77 2.97 10.83
N HIS A 7 -15.93 2.39 11.20
CA HIS A 7 -16.05 0.96 11.46
C HIS A 7 -15.78 0.13 10.19
N ASN A 8 -16.41 0.51 9.07
CA ASN A 8 -16.23 -0.20 7.80
C ASN A 8 -14.79 -0.13 7.29
N PHE A 9 -14.13 1.03 7.41
CA PHE A 9 -12.70 1.15 7.05
C PHE A 9 -11.80 0.29 7.93
N LYS A 10 -12.06 0.19 9.22
CA LYS A 10 -11.28 -0.66 10.14
C LYS A 10 -11.44 -2.14 9.76
N THR A 11 -12.65 -2.56 9.48
CA THR A 11 -12.96 -3.95 9.07
C THR A 11 -12.31 -4.27 7.73
N LEU A 12 -12.45 -3.38 6.74
CA LEU A 12 -11.81 -3.53 5.42
C LEU A 12 -10.28 -3.65 5.54
N THR A 13 -9.66 -2.76 6.31
CA THR A 13 -8.21 -2.79 6.55
C THR A 13 -7.77 -4.13 7.15
N SER A 14 -8.50 -4.64 8.15
CA SER A 14 -8.20 -5.93 8.77
C SER A 14 -8.31 -7.12 7.81
N TYR A 15 -9.29 -7.11 6.89
CA TYR A 15 -9.38 -8.14 5.84
C TYR A 15 -8.22 -8.05 4.85
N ILE A 16 -7.88 -6.85 4.40
CA ILE A 16 -6.74 -6.65 3.49
C ILE A 16 -5.45 -7.16 4.15
N GLU A 17 -5.21 -6.87 5.41
CA GLU A 17 -4.03 -7.36 6.14
C GLU A 17 -3.94 -8.88 6.19
N LYS A 18 -5.05 -9.56 6.46
CA LYS A 18 -5.07 -11.03 6.47
C LYS A 18 -4.72 -11.61 5.11
N ILE A 19 -5.22 -10.99 4.03
CA ILE A 19 -4.87 -11.39 2.65
C ILE A 19 -3.39 -11.16 2.38
N LEU A 20 -2.83 -10.01 2.80
CA LEU A 20 -1.41 -9.69 2.62
C LEU A 20 -0.50 -10.65 3.40
N VAL A 21 -0.88 -11.01 4.63
CA VAL A 21 -0.17 -12.03 5.42
C VAL A 21 -0.20 -13.38 4.68
N GLY A 22 -1.34 -13.76 4.11
CA GLY A 22 -1.46 -14.96 3.29
C GLY A 22 -0.56 -14.92 2.05
N PHE A 23 -0.50 -13.80 1.35
CA PHE A 23 0.39 -13.62 0.19
C PHE A 23 1.86 -13.70 0.59
N LEU A 24 2.26 -13.05 1.68
CA LEU A 24 3.61 -13.11 2.18
C LEU A 24 4.02 -14.54 2.56
N PHE A 25 3.12 -15.27 3.24
CA PHE A 25 3.33 -16.67 3.58
C PHE A 25 3.48 -17.55 2.33
N LEU A 26 2.64 -17.30 1.30
CA LEU A 26 2.72 -18.02 0.03
C LEU A 26 4.04 -17.74 -0.70
N VAL A 27 4.48 -16.49 -0.75
CA VAL A 27 5.79 -16.09 -1.28
C VAL A 27 6.91 -16.84 -0.56
N PHE A 28 6.85 -16.91 0.76
CA PHE A 28 7.84 -17.62 1.57
C PHE A 28 7.88 -19.12 1.23
N ILE A 29 6.72 -19.79 1.17
CA ILE A 29 6.64 -21.23 0.86
C ILE A 29 7.14 -21.52 -0.56
N ILE A 30 6.70 -20.75 -1.56
CA ILE A 30 7.14 -20.94 -2.95
C ILE A 30 8.66 -20.75 -3.04
N THR A 31 9.21 -19.74 -2.37
CA THR A 31 10.65 -19.49 -2.36
C THR A 31 11.42 -20.64 -1.71
N LEU A 32 10.95 -21.20 -0.60
CA LEU A 32 11.55 -22.37 0.03
C LEU A 32 11.55 -23.59 -0.90
N ILE A 33 10.42 -23.85 -1.57
CA ILE A 33 10.31 -24.95 -2.53
C ILE A 33 11.29 -24.74 -3.69
N MET A 34 11.37 -23.54 -4.25
CA MET A 34 12.30 -23.22 -5.33
C MET A 34 13.76 -23.41 -4.92
N VAL A 35 14.14 -22.99 -3.72
CA VAL A 35 15.49 -23.17 -3.18
C VAL A 35 15.78 -24.67 -3.00
N PHE A 36 14.86 -25.41 -2.40
CA PHE A 36 15.01 -26.86 -2.21
C PHE A 36 15.19 -27.60 -3.55
N LEU A 37 14.30 -27.36 -4.53
CA LEU A 37 14.39 -27.98 -5.85
C LEU A 37 15.71 -27.67 -6.55
N ARG A 38 16.16 -26.43 -6.43
CA ARG A 38 17.40 -25.98 -7.09
C ARG A 38 18.64 -26.65 -6.49
N TYR A 39 18.74 -26.74 -5.17
CA TYR A 39 19.94 -27.22 -4.52
C TYR A 39 19.92 -28.72 -4.21
N ALA A 40 18.76 -29.32 -3.94
CA ALA A 40 18.66 -30.75 -3.66
C ALA A 40 18.44 -31.60 -4.93
N LEU A 41 17.70 -31.10 -5.91
CA LEU A 41 17.30 -31.86 -7.10
C LEU A 41 17.90 -31.33 -8.40
N ASN A 42 18.68 -30.23 -8.37
CA ASN A 42 19.20 -29.53 -9.54
C ASN A 42 18.15 -29.20 -10.59
N GLN A 43 16.92 -28.93 -10.13
CA GLN A 43 15.78 -28.57 -10.98
C GLN A 43 15.33 -27.16 -10.66
N SER A 44 14.73 -26.47 -11.65
CA SER A 44 14.10 -25.17 -11.46
C SER A 44 12.72 -25.14 -12.08
N ILE A 45 11.76 -24.55 -11.37
CA ILE A 45 10.41 -24.33 -11.92
C ILE A 45 10.42 -23.05 -12.74
N THR A 46 10.26 -23.21 -14.06
CA THR A 46 10.16 -22.07 -14.97
C THR A 46 8.92 -21.24 -14.62
N GLY A 47 9.08 -19.94 -14.44
CA GLY A 47 7.98 -19.03 -14.14
C GLY A 47 7.65 -18.85 -12.65
N ALA A 48 8.14 -19.70 -11.74
CA ALA A 48 7.88 -19.53 -10.32
C ALA A 48 8.41 -18.18 -9.78
N ASN A 49 9.55 -17.70 -10.27
CA ASN A 49 10.09 -16.38 -9.95
C ASN A 49 9.14 -15.24 -10.34
N GLU A 50 8.47 -15.35 -11.48
CA GLU A 50 7.52 -14.33 -11.93
C GLU A 50 6.27 -14.29 -11.03
N ILE A 51 5.77 -15.46 -10.61
CA ILE A 51 4.64 -15.55 -9.68
C ILE A 51 5.01 -14.96 -8.31
N VAL A 52 6.16 -15.31 -7.78
CA VAL A 52 6.67 -14.74 -6.51
C VAL A 52 6.80 -13.22 -6.63
N THR A 53 7.32 -12.73 -7.75
CA THR A 53 7.46 -11.29 -8.01
C THR A 53 6.11 -10.60 -8.03
N ILE A 54 5.11 -11.17 -8.72
CA ILE A 54 3.74 -10.61 -8.77
C ILE A 54 3.15 -10.52 -7.36
N LEU A 55 3.18 -11.61 -6.59
CA LEU A 55 2.66 -11.63 -5.22
C LEU A 55 3.36 -10.61 -4.33
N PHE A 56 4.69 -10.50 -4.46
CA PHE A 56 5.49 -9.56 -3.69
C PHE A 56 5.17 -8.10 -4.02
N ILE A 57 5.01 -7.75 -5.30
CA ILE A 57 4.65 -6.38 -5.73
C ILE A 57 3.26 -6.01 -5.20
N TYR A 58 2.26 -6.91 -5.27
CA TYR A 58 0.94 -6.67 -4.70
C TYR A 58 1.00 -6.48 -3.18
N THR A 59 1.76 -7.35 -2.49
CA THR A 59 1.93 -7.25 -1.04
C THR A 59 2.55 -5.90 -0.65
N THR A 60 3.57 -5.46 -1.38
CA THR A 60 4.26 -4.20 -1.12
C THR A 60 3.37 -2.99 -1.41
N ALA A 61 2.71 -2.95 -2.58
CA ALA A 61 1.89 -1.81 -2.98
C ALA A 61 0.66 -1.61 -2.08
N ILE A 62 -0.04 -2.71 -1.78
CA ILE A 62 -1.23 -2.66 -0.92
C ILE A 62 -0.82 -2.49 0.55
N GLY A 63 0.27 -3.13 0.99
CA GLY A 63 0.81 -3.00 2.33
C GLY A 63 1.24 -1.58 2.68
N ALA A 64 1.88 -0.87 1.73
CA ALA A 64 2.21 0.54 1.89
C ALA A 64 0.95 1.39 2.09
N ALA A 65 -0.13 1.14 1.33
CA ALA A 65 -1.40 1.84 1.50
C ALA A 65 -2.03 1.59 2.88
N VAL A 66 -2.00 0.35 3.36
CA VAL A 66 -2.52 -0.03 4.69
C VAL A 66 -1.72 0.66 5.80
N SER A 67 -0.40 0.73 5.68
CA SER A 67 0.47 1.44 6.64
C SER A 67 0.11 2.92 6.75
N ILE A 68 -0.17 3.60 5.63
CA ILE A 68 -0.70 4.97 5.63
C ILE A 68 -2.03 5.03 6.40
N GLY A 69 -2.94 4.09 6.12
CA GLY A 69 -4.26 4.04 6.75
C GLY A 69 -4.27 3.86 8.27
N LYS A 70 -3.21 3.24 8.80
CA LYS A 70 -2.99 3.04 10.24
C LYS A 70 -2.25 4.18 10.93
N ASN A 71 -1.76 5.17 10.17
CA ASN A 71 -0.86 6.22 10.68
C ASN A 71 0.45 5.67 11.29
N GLU A 72 0.93 4.52 10.82
CA GLU A 72 2.15 3.88 11.30
C GLU A 72 3.44 4.49 10.69
N HIS A 73 3.47 5.82 10.53
CA HIS A 73 4.66 6.54 10.07
C HIS A 73 5.57 6.91 11.25
N ILE A 74 6.13 5.89 11.90
CA ILE A 74 6.97 6.00 13.12
C ILE A 74 8.08 7.06 12.99
N ALA A 75 8.72 7.16 11.83
CA ALA A 75 9.80 8.11 11.62
C ALA A 75 9.36 9.57 11.72
N ILE A 76 8.13 9.88 11.29
CA ILE A 76 7.59 11.24 11.30
C ILE A 76 7.03 11.56 12.68
N ASP A 77 6.46 10.60 13.38
CA ASP A 77 5.97 10.79 14.75
C ASP A 77 7.09 11.12 15.72
N VAL A 78 8.29 10.56 15.54
CA VAL A 78 9.48 10.92 16.32
C VAL A 78 9.85 12.39 16.10
N PHE A 79 9.89 12.87 14.85
CA PHE A 79 10.19 14.29 14.56
C PHE A 79 9.09 15.22 15.05
N VAL A 80 7.82 14.84 14.90
CA VAL A 80 6.67 15.64 15.36
C VAL A 80 6.70 15.80 16.88
N ASN A 81 7.07 14.77 17.63
CA ASN A 81 7.11 14.79 19.09
C ASN A 81 8.23 15.69 19.67
N ILE A 82 9.26 15.98 18.88
CA ILE A 82 10.35 16.92 19.27
C ILE A 82 9.90 18.39 19.13
N LEU A 83 8.91 18.66 18.26
CA LEU A 83 8.46 20.03 18.02
C LEU A 83 7.38 20.48 19.03
N PRO A 84 7.27 21.81 19.26
CA PRO A 84 6.20 22.36 20.09
C PRO A 84 4.81 21.98 19.55
N SER A 85 3.87 21.68 20.46
CA SER A 85 2.53 21.19 20.14
C SER A 85 1.73 22.04 19.14
N LYS A 86 2.07 23.32 19.01
CA LYS A 86 1.47 24.25 18.05
C LYS A 86 1.70 23.85 16.58
N PHE A 87 2.82 23.18 16.30
CA PHE A 87 3.22 22.79 14.92
C PHE A 87 2.73 21.40 14.53
N HIS A 88 2.32 20.56 15.48
CA HIS A 88 1.92 19.16 15.20
C HIS A 88 0.85 19.06 14.13
N LYS A 89 -0.17 19.91 14.19
CA LYS A 89 -1.27 19.89 13.21
C LYS A 89 -0.82 20.32 11.82
N THR A 90 0.00 21.38 11.74
CA THR A 90 0.51 21.90 10.46
C THR A 90 1.40 20.88 9.78
N ILE A 91 2.25 20.18 10.53
CA ILE A 91 3.14 19.14 9.99
C ILE A 91 2.34 17.94 9.51
N LYS A 92 1.34 17.47 10.27
CA LYS A 92 0.46 16.39 9.83
C LYS A 92 -0.29 16.75 8.55
N LEU A 93 -0.77 17.98 8.43
CA LEU A 93 -1.45 18.43 7.22
C LEU A 93 -0.48 18.51 6.02
N LEU A 94 0.72 19.04 6.23
CA LEU A 94 1.76 19.11 5.20
C LEU A 94 2.14 17.70 4.70
N GLN A 95 2.34 16.77 5.62
CA GLN A 95 2.61 15.38 5.31
C GLN A 95 1.49 14.75 4.47
N LEU A 96 0.23 14.99 4.86
CA LEU A 96 -0.93 14.47 4.14
C LEU A 96 -0.99 15.00 2.70
N VAL A 97 -0.75 16.31 2.52
CA VAL A 97 -0.71 16.96 1.20
C VAL A 97 0.42 16.39 0.35
N LEU A 98 1.61 16.19 0.92
CA LEU A 98 2.74 15.58 0.22
C LEU A 98 2.45 14.15 -0.22
N LEU A 99 1.90 13.32 0.69
CA LEU A 99 1.51 11.94 0.38
C LEU A 99 0.43 11.89 -0.71
N PHE A 100 -0.59 12.73 -0.61
CA PHE A 100 -1.65 12.80 -1.61
C PHE A 100 -1.10 13.19 -2.98
N THR A 101 -0.30 14.25 -3.06
CA THR A 101 0.30 14.73 -4.31
C THR A 101 1.21 13.68 -4.92
N LEU A 102 2.05 13.03 -4.11
CA LEU A 102 2.94 11.96 -4.55
C LEU A 102 2.15 10.79 -5.17
N HIS A 103 1.13 10.28 -4.47
CA HIS A 103 0.37 9.13 -4.95
C HIS A 103 -0.52 9.47 -6.15
N LEU A 104 -1.04 10.69 -6.21
CA LEU A 104 -1.80 11.15 -7.38
C LEU A 104 -0.89 11.25 -8.62
N THR A 105 0.30 11.80 -8.46
CA THR A 105 1.30 11.89 -9.54
C THR A 105 1.73 10.49 -9.99
N LEU A 106 2.06 9.60 -9.05
CA LEU A 106 2.40 8.21 -9.36
C LEU A 106 1.24 7.50 -10.07
N PHE A 107 0.00 7.70 -9.66
CA PHE A 107 -1.16 7.09 -10.30
C PHE A 107 -1.27 7.49 -11.78
N ILE A 108 -1.13 8.79 -12.10
CA ILE A 108 -1.19 9.29 -13.48
C ILE A 108 -0.10 8.66 -14.35
N TYR A 109 1.15 8.67 -13.88
CA TYR A 109 2.28 8.07 -14.62
C TYR A 109 2.17 6.55 -14.73
N CYS A 110 1.62 5.87 -13.71
CA CYS A 110 1.40 4.42 -13.77
C CYS A 110 0.33 4.05 -14.80
N LEU A 111 -0.72 4.84 -14.99
CA LEU A 111 -1.71 4.58 -16.04
C LEU A 111 -1.09 4.65 -17.44
N ASP A 112 -0.23 5.66 -17.68
CA ASP A 112 0.51 5.76 -18.95
C ASP A 112 1.46 4.56 -19.14
N TRP A 113 2.15 4.15 -18.08
CA TRP A 113 3.01 2.96 -18.11
C TRP A 113 2.24 1.67 -18.37
N VAL A 114 1.08 1.48 -17.74
CA VAL A 114 0.19 0.33 -17.98
C VAL A 114 -0.21 0.26 -19.45
N ASN A 115 -0.60 1.39 -20.05
CA ASN A 115 -0.98 1.44 -21.46
C ASN A 115 0.18 1.09 -22.41
N LYS A 116 1.40 1.51 -22.09
CA LYS A 116 2.59 1.26 -22.92
C LYS A 116 3.18 -0.13 -22.76
N ALA A 117 3.20 -0.66 -21.54
CA ALA A 117 3.95 -1.86 -21.20
C ALA A 117 3.07 -3.06 -20.79
N GLY A 118 1.78 -2.85 -20.55
CA GLY A 118 0.89 -3.89 -20.04
C GLY A 118 0.62 -5.04 -20.98
N GLY A 119 0.69 -4.80 -22.29
CA GLY A 119 0.44 -5.81 -23.32
C GLY A 119 1.60 -6.80 -23.55
N TYR A 120 2.81 -6.50 -23.06
CA TYR A 120 3.94 -7.42 -23.22
C TYR A 120 3.74 -8.68 -22.37
N LEU A 121 4.14 -9.83 -22.94
CA LEU A 121 4.07 -11.10 -22.21
C LEU A 121 5.31 -11.28 -21.33
N MET A 122 5.11 -11.90 -20.17
CA MET A 122 6.19 -12.31 -19.29
C MET A 122 6.93 -13.52 -19.90
N PRO A 123 8.27 -13.54 -19.90
CA PRO A 123 9.05 -14.53 -20.64
C PRO A 123 8.84 -15.98 -20.19
N ALA A 124 8.59 -16.22 -18.89
CA ALA A 124 8.56 -17.55 -18.33
C ALA A 124 7.12 -18.10 -18.18
N THR A 125 6.16 -17.25 -17.79
CA THR A 125 4.75 -17.66 -17.57
C THR A 125 3.86 -17.40 -18.76
N GLY A 126 4.25 -16.51 -19.69
CA GLY A 126 3.39 -16.06 -20.79
C GLY A 126 2.22 -15.17 -20.35
N LEU A 127 2.13 -14.82 -19.07
CA LEU A 127 1.10 -13.90 -18.57
C LEU A 127 1.32 -12.48 -19.10
N PRO A 128 0.25 -11.71 -19.37
CA PRO A 128 0.39 -10.30 -19.71
C PRO A 128 1.01 -9.53 -18.54
N ARG A 129 1.98 -8.67 -18.83
CA ARG A 129 2.68 -7.87 -17.81
C ARG A 129 1.74 -6.95 -17.00
N ILE A 130 0.57 -6.62 -17.54
CA ILE A 130 -0.46 -5.85 -16.85
C ILE A 130 -0.82 -6.47 -15.50
N VAL A 131 -0.77 -7.80 -15.37
CA VAL A 131 -1.07 -8.50 -14.11
C VAL A 131 -0.12 -8.05 -12.99
N ALA A 132 1.15 -7.82 -13.28
CA ALA A 132 2.10 -7.31 -12.28
C ALA A 132 1.98 -5.79 -12.10
N ILE A 133 1.93 -5.04 -13.21
CA ILE A 133 1.97 -3.57 -13.20
C ILE A 133 0.72 -2.97 -12.55
N ALA A 134 -0.46 -3.59 -12.67
CA ALA A 134 -1.73 -3.11 -12.10
C ALA A 134 -1.71 -2.99 -10.57
N SER A 135 -0.79 -3.67 -9.89
CA SER A 135 -0.63 -3.57 -8.44
C SER A 135 -0.32 -2.15 -7.97
N VAL A 136 0.50 -1.40 -8.74
CA VAL A 136 0.93 -0.03 -8.37
C VAL A 136 -0.22 0.97 -8.42
N PRO A 137 -1.00 1.11 -9.52
CA PRO A 137 -2.15 2.01 -9.52
C PRO A 137 -3.22 1.60 -8.51
N LEU A 138 -3.41 0.30 -8.24
CA LEU A 138 -4.31 -0.15 -7.18
C LEU A 138 -3.83 0.31 -5.79
N GLY A 139 -2.54 0.18 -5.51
CA GLY A 139 -1.93 0.69 -4.28
C GLY A 139 -2.10 2.21 -4.15
N CYS A 140 -1.87 2.97 -5.22
CA CYS A 140 -2.04 4.42 -5.24
C CYS A 140 -3.49 4.84 -4.95
N VAL A 141 -4.48 4.17 -5.54
CA VAL A 141 -5.91 4.44 -5.25
C VAL A 141 -6.21 4.20 -3.77
N LEU A 142 -5.75 3.10 -3.20
CA LEU A 142 -5.93 2.82 -1.78
C LEU A 142 -5.25 3.87 -0.88
N CYS A 143 -4.03 4.30 -1.24
CA CYS A 143 -3.33 5.39 -0.53
C CYS A 143 -4.15 6.68 -0.53
N VAL A 144 -4.68 7.09 -1.69
CA VAL A 144 -5.53 8.27 -1.82
C VAL A 144 -6.79 8.16 -0.96
N LEU A 145 -7.46 7.00 -0.96
CA LEU A 145 -8.63 6.75 -0.11
C LEU A 145 -8.29 6.86 1.39
N TYR A 146 -7.15 6.33 1.81
CA TYR A 146 -6.70 6.47 3.20
C TYR A 146 -6.31 7.92 3.55
N CYS A 147 -5.72 8.67 2.63
CA CYS A 147 -5.45 10.10 2.83
C CYS A 147 -6.75 10.89 3.06
N PHE A 148 -7.82 10.61 2.28
CA PHE A 148 -9.14 11.23 2.52
C PHE A 148 -9.70 10.88 3.90
N LYS A 149 -9.60 9.61 4.33
CA LYS A 149 -10.02 9.21 5.68
C LYS A 149 -9.29 9.99 6.77
N ILE A 150 -7.97 10.17 6.64
CA ILE A 150 -7.16 10.90 7.61
C ILE A 150 -7.57 12.37 7.63
N LEU A 151 -7.82 12.98 6.46
CA LEU A 151 -8.27 14.36 6.35
C LEU A 151 -9.60 14.59 7.10
N ILE A 152 -10.57 13.69 6.93
CA ILE A 152 -11.85 13.75 7.64
C ILE A 152 -11.63 13.69 9.16
N ASN A 153 -10.78 12.80 9.65
CA ASN A 153 -10.49 12.69 11.07
C ASN A 153 -9.85 13.97 11.64
N ILE A 154 -8.92 14.60 10.92
CA ILE A 154 -8.28 15.88 11.33
C ILE A 154 -9.31 17.01 11.36
N ALA A 155 -10.24 17.05 10.41
CA ALA A 155 -11.31 18.04 10.36
C ALA A 155 -12.27 17.92 11.55
N GLU A 156 -12.65 16.68 11.93
CA GLU A 156 -13.51 16.41 13.10
C GLU A 156 -12.85 16.86 14.42
N GLU A 157 -11.59 16.47 14.65
CA GLU A 157 -10.85 16.90 15.85
C GLU A 157 -10.77 18.43 15.98
N THR A 158 -10.77 19.12 14.85
CA THR A 158 -10.75 20.58 14.83
C THR A 158 -12.09 21.17 15.21
N SER A 159 -13.17 20.62 14.68
CA SER A 159 -14.54 21.07 14.96
C SER A 159 -14.91 20.88 16.44
N GLU A 160 -14.57 19.72 17.02
CA GLU A 160 -14.81 19.45 18.44
C GLU A 160 -14.01 20.34 19.41
N ARG A 161 -12.82 20.80 18.98
CA ARG A 161 -12.03 21.76 19.79
C ARG A 161 -12.60 23.16 19.77
N ILE A 162 -13.19 23.57 18.65
CA ILE A 162 -13.82 24.90 18.50
C ILE A 162 -15.12 24.96 19.33
N GLU A 163 -15.87 23.85 19.40
CA GLU A 163 -17.14 23.79 20.14
C GLU A 163 -16.96 23.74 21.66
N LYS A 164 -15.75 23.38 22.14
CA LYS A 164 -15.40 23.34 23.57
C LYS A 164 -14.73 24.62 24.09
N GLN A 165 -14.52 25.64 23.26
CA GLN A 165 -14.00 26.97 23.62
C GLN A 165 -15.11 28.00 23.68
#